data_1b24699ca44464b3121dba110d4958ec
#
_entry.id   1b24699ca44464b3121dba110d4958ec
#
_cell.length_a   1.000
_cell.length_b   1.000
_cell.length_c   1.000
_cell.angle_alpha   90.00
_cell.angle_beta   90.00
_cell.angle_gamma   90.00
#
_symmetry.space_group_name_H-M   'P 1'
#
loop_
_entity.id
_entity.type
_entity.pdbx_description
1 polymer ?
#
loop_
_entity_poly.entity_id
_entity_poly.type
_entity_poly.pdbx_seq_one_letter_code
_entity_poly.pdbx_strand_id
1 'polypeptide(L)'
;INAGGIRGEINVGDITFNEVLELHPYGNEIVTAKISGQQLMDALEFSASSLSEKANSFLQVSGMKFEMNLSIPSPVVFDFENDLYSHVGDGKRRVSNIQILDSQIGEYVPIDLDCIYTIASINYLILDLGESGILRYAEPEDIYWTTDLESILFYIDFLGGVIGVEYEDVEGRIVILP
;
A
#
# COMPACT_ATOMS: atom_id res chain seq x y z
N ILE A 1 -2.70 0.45 -1.20
CA ILE A 1 -3.58 1.50 -0.66
C ILE A 1 -3.06 1.97 0.70
N ASN A 2 -3.32 3.22 1.09
CA ASN A 2 -2.98 3.73 2.42
C ASN A 2 -4.06 3.33 3.46
N ALA A 3 -3.66 3.19 4.71
CA ALA A 3 -4.56 2.83 5.81
C ALA A 3 -5.68 3.85 6.02
N GLY A 4 -5.40 5.15 5.78
CA GLY A 4 -6.40 6.22 5.85
C GLY A 4 -7.53 6.10 4.82
N GLY A 5 -7.34 5.32 3.75
CA GLY A 5 -8.37 5.00 2.76
C GLY A 5 -9.37 3.94 3.25
N ILE A 6 -9.02 3.17 4.29
CA ILE A 6 -9.86 2.11 4.86
C ILE A 6 -10.55 2.67 6.09
N ARG A 7 -11.89 2.79 6.07
CA ARG A 7 -12.65 3.57 7.07
C ARG A 7 -13.54 2.74 7.99
N GLY A 8 -13.51 1.43 7.89
CA GLY A 8 -14.37 0.57 8.70
C GLY A 8 -13.90 -0.88 8.72
N GLU A 9 -14.78 -1.74 9.14
CA GLU A 9 -14.63 -3.19 9.18
C GLU A 9 -15.89 -3.87 8.63
N ILE A 10 -15.73 -5.09 8.11
CA ILE A 10 -16.84 -5.93 7.68
C ILE A 10 -17.00 -7.04 8.71
N ASN A 11 -18.17 -7.15 9.29
CA ASN A 11 -18.47 -8.19 10.26
C ASN A 11 -18.86 -9.51 9.58
N VAL A 12 -18.74 -10.61 10.32
CA VAL A 12 -19.21 -11.93 9.87
C VAL A 12 -20.72 -11.92 9.67
N GLY A 13 -21.17 -12.33 8.50
CA GLY A 13 -22.58 -12.37 8.13
C GLY A 13 -22.82 -11.98 6.67
N ASP A 14 -24.03 -11.57 6.37
CA ASP A 14 -24.40 -11.03 5.06
C ASP A 14 -23.76 -9.66 4.87
N ILE A 15 -22.98 -9.49 3.80
CA ILE A 15 -22.31 -8.22 3.48
C ILE A 15 -23.23 -7.40 2.59
N THR A 16 -23.55 -6.20 3.02
CA THR A 16 -24.35 -5.24 2.25
C THR A 16 -23.48 -4.27 1.47
N PHE A 17 -24.04 -3.71 0.38
CA PHE A 17 -23.37 -2.66 -0.38
C PHE A 17 -22.97 -1.45 0.50
N ASN A 18 -23.81 -1.09 1.47
CA ASN A 18 -23.54 0.03 2.37
C ASN A 18 -22.31 -0.22 3.27
N GLU A 19 -22.10 -1.46 3.76
CA GLU A 19 -20.91 -1.79 4.54
C GLU A 19 -19.64 -1.65 3.71
N VAL A 20 -19.66 -2.09 2.45
CA VAL A 20 -18.51 -1.90 1.55
C VAL A 20 -18.31 -0.42 1.20
N LEU A 21 -19.38 0.35 1.02
CA LEU A 21 -19.31 1.80 0.79
C LEU A 21 -18.75 2.56 2.01
N GLU A 22 -19.13 2.16 3.22
CA GLU A 22 -18.58 2.76 4.46
C GLU A 22 -17.10 2.43 4.63
N LEU A 23 -16.67 1.24 4.17
CA LEU A 23 -15.27 0.83 4.19
C LEU A 23 -14.40 1.65 3.22
N HIS A 24 -14.91 1.93 2.01
CA HIS A 24 -14.24 2.68 0.94
C HIS A 24 -15.12 3.84 0.41
N PRO A 25 -15.28 4.93 1.19
CA PRO A 25 -16.25 5.97 0.88
C PRO A 25 -15.79 7.00 -0.14
N TYR A 26 -14.53 6.97 -0.56
CA TYR A 26 -13.95 8.07 -1.35
C TYR A 26 -14.15 7.91 -2.86
N GLY A 27 -14.39 6.69 -3.35
CA GLY A 27 -14.57 6.42 -4.77
C GLY A 27 -13.30 6.72 -5.59
N ASN A 28 -12.13 6.41 -5.04
CA ASN A 28 -10.88 6.59 -5.74
C ASN A 28 -10.78 5.63 -6.93
N GLU A 29 -10.31 6.13 -8.07
CA GLU A 29 -10.05 5.32 -9.26
C GLU A 29 -8.77 4.50 -9.10
N ILE A 30 -8.75 3.31 -9.70
CA ILE A 30 -7.55 2.48 -9.73
C ILE A 30 -6.61 2.97 -10.83
N VAL A 31 -5.36 3.13 -10.48
CA VAL A 31 -4.27 3.57 -11.38
C VAL A 31 -3.15 2.54 -11.33
N THR A 32 -2.65 2.14 -12.51
CA THR A 32 -1.37 1.43 -12.60
C THR A 32 -0.24 2.42 -12.87
N ALA A 33 0.92 2.12 -12.32
CA ALA A 33 2.10 2.95 -12.49
C ALA A 33 3.38 2.12 -12.46
N LYS A 34 4.43 2.62 -13.09
CA LYS A 34 5.79 2.09 -13.01
C LYS A 34 6.57 2.75 -11.90
N ILE A 35 7.34 1.94 -11.18
CA ILE A 35 8.19 2.40 -10.09
C ILE A 35 9.45 1.52 -10.03
N SER A 36 10.63 2.10 -9.81
CA SER A 36 11.81 1.29 -9.58
C SER A 36 11.79 0.62 -8.20
N GLY A 37 12.52 -0.47 -8.04
CA GLY A 37 12.63 -1.13 -6.74
C GLY A 37 13.19 -0.21 -5.66
N GLN A 38 14.14 0.67 -6.02
CA GLN A 38 14.66 1.69 -5.10
C GLN A 38 13.57 2.67 -4.65
N GLN A 39 12.78 3.19 -5.59
CA GLN A 39 11.69 4.11 -5.28
C GLN A 39 10.58 3.44 -4.46
N LEU A 40 10.30 2.16 -4.75
CA LEU A 40 9.34 1.38 -3.98
C LEU A 40 9.82 1.15 -2.53
N MET A 41 11.11 0.82 -2.35
CA MET A 41 11.71 0.73 -1.02
C MET A 41 11.65 2.08 -0.27
N ASP A 42 11.86 3.20 -0.95
CA ASP A 42 11.75 4.53 -0.36
C ASP A 42 10.29 4.85 0.04
N ALA A 43 9.32 4.49 -0.78
CA ALA A 43 7.90 4.64 -0.47
C ALA A 43 7.49 3.83 0.78
N LEU A 44 8.00 2.61 0.93
CA LEU A 44 7.77 1.80 2.12
C LEU A 44 8.44 2.43 3.37
N GLU A 45 9.61 3.02 3.22
CA GLU A 45 10.28 3.74 4.31
C GLU A 45 9.50 5.00 4.73
N PHE A 46 8.95 5.77 3.76
CA PHE A 46 8.05 6.89 4.04
C PHE A 46 6.81 6.40 4.78
N SER A 47 6.20 5.30 4.33
CA SER A 47 5.08 4.65 5.00
C SER A 47 5.41 4.29 6.45
N ALA A 48 6.55 3.65 6.71
CA ALA A 48 7.00 3.26 8.03
C ALA A 48 7.31 4.45 8.95
N SER A 49 7.68 5.61 8.40
CA SER A 49 8.01 6.81 9.18
C SER A 49 6.80 7.38 9.90
N SER A 50 5.61 7.24 9.34
CA SER A 50 4.37 7.85 9.83
C SER A 50 3.66 7.05 10.92
N LEU A 51 4.05 5.79 11.15
CA LEU A 51 3.33 4.89 12.08
C LEU A 51 3.27 5.37 13.54
N SER A 52 4.25 6.16 13.97
CA SER A 52 4.28 6.70 15.34
C SER A 52 3.36 7.89 15.55
N GLU A 53 2.94 8.58 14.48
CA GLU A 53 2.21 9.85 14.55
C GLU A 53 0.87 9.83 13.82
N LYS A 54 0.83 9.27 12.61
CA LYS A 54 -0.36 9.22 11.75
C LYS A 54 -0.37 7.93 10.95
N ALA A 55 -1.08 6.92 11.42
CA ALA A 55 -1.20 5.65 10.71
C ALA A 55 -1.88 5.77 9.32
N ASN A 56 -2.48 6.93 8.98
CA ASN A 56 -3.19 7.13 7.71
C ASN A 56 -2.32 6.93 6.47
N SER A 57 -1.05 7.36 6.53
CA SER A 57 -0.10 7.20 5.41
C SER A 57 0.46 5.79 5.30
N PHE A 58 0.18 4.90 6.26
CA PHE A 58 0.72 3.55 6.24
C PHE A 58 0.16 2.74 5.08
N LEU A 59 1.06 2.20 4.24
CA LEU A 59 0.66 1.42 3.07
C LEU A 59 0.28 -0.01 3.46
N GLN A 60 -0.94 -0.40 3.10
CA GLN A 60 -1.39 -1.78 3.07
C GLN A 60 -1.06 -2.37 1.70
N VAL A 61 -0.39 -3.52 1.69
CA VAL A 61 0.21 -4.07 0.47
C VAL A 61 -0.35 -5.44 0.12
N SER A 62 -0.35 -5.76 -1.17
CA SER A 62 -0.57 -7.09 -1.73
C SER A 62 0.49 -7.39 -2.77
N GLY A 63 0.84 -8.65 -2.98
CA GLY A 63 1.90 -9.05 -3.90
C GLY A 63 3.31 -8.72 -3.40
N MET A 64 3.47 -8.27 -2.16
CA MET A 64 4.77 -8.05 -1.52
C MET A 64 4.73 -8.36 -0.04
N LYS A 65 5.92 -8.59 0.53
CA LYS A 65 6.15 -8.77 1.97
C LYS A 65 7.36 -7.96 2.39
N PHE A 66 7.37 -7.46 3.63
CA PHE A 66 8.53 -6.80 4.20
C PHE A 66 8.53 -6.84 5.72
N GLU A 67 9.71 -6.60 6.29
CA GLU A 67 9.91 -6.44 7.71
C GLU A 67 10.14 -4.98 8.06
N MET A 68 9.76 -4.58 9.27
CA MET A 68 9.88 -3.22 9.74
C MET A 68 10.31 -3.19 11.21
N ASN A 69 11.34 -2.40 11.52
CA ASN A 69 11.82 -2.21 12.89
C ASN A 69 11.60 -0.75 13.33
N LEU A 70 10.59 -0.53 14.16
CA LEU A 70 10.21 0.81 14.64
C LEU A 70 11.16 1.35 15.72
N SER A 71 12.04 0.52 16.30
CA SER A 71 13.07 0.98 17.26
C SER A 71 14.19 1.77 16.56
N ILE A 72 14.32 1.65 15.23
CA ILE A 72 15.27 2.41 14.42
C ILE A 72 14.69 3.83 14.20
N PRO A 73 15.46 4.91 14.48
CA PRO A 73 15.04 6.26 14.11
C PRO A 73 14.79 6.35 12.60
N SER A 74 13.69 6.99 12.20
CA SER A 74 13.38 7.13 10.78
C SER A 74 14.43 8.00 10.07
N PRO A 75 15.01 7.53 8.95
CA PRO A 75 15.91 8.33 8.13
C PRO A 75 15.17 9.25 7.14
N VAL A 76 13.84 9.26 7.16
CA VAL A 76 13.03 10.05 6.25
C VAL A 76 13.18 11.54 6.55
N VAL A 77 13.43 12.31 5.51
CA VAL A 77 13.44 13.77 5.53
C VAL A 77 12.12 14.30 4.98
N PHE A 78 11.47 15.15 5.76
CA PHE A 78 10.19 15.75 5.40
C PHE A 78 10.40 17.24 5.02
N ASP A 79 9.78 17.65 3.94
CA ASP A 79 9.73 19.06 3.50
C ASP A 79 8.46 19.69 4.08
N PHE A 80 8.59 20.37 5.21
CA PHE A 80 7.47 21.02 5.91
C PHE A 80 6.92 22.24 5.17
N GLU A 81 7.68 22.82 4.23
CA GLU A 81 7.22 23.97 3.44
C GLU A 81 6.20 23.52 2.38
N ASN A 82 6.44 22.37 1.76
CA ASN A 82 5.58 21.83 0.71
C ASN A 82 4.66 20.71 1.19
N ASP A 83 4.74 20.31 2.46
CA ASP A 83 4.00 19.18 3.06
C ASP A 83 4.24 17.85 2.32
N LEU A 84 5.49 17.59 1.95
CA LEU A 84 5.89 16.41 1.17
C LEU A 84 7.04 15.64 1.82
N TYR A 85 7.05 14.33 1.65
CA TYR A 85 8.27 13.56 1.86
C TYR A 85 9.34 13.98 0.85
N SER A 86 10.52 14.37 1.34
CA SER A 86 11.60 14.84 0.49
C SER A 86 12.43 13.68 -0.04
N HIS A 87 13.09 12.95 0.82
CA HIS A 87 13.95 11.80 0.49
C HIS A 87 14.22 10.95 1.73
N VAL A 88 14.83 9.78 1.52
CA VAL A 88 15.38 8.96 2.58
C VAL A 88 16.87 9.27 2.72
N GLY A 89 17.27 9.78 3.89
CA GLY A 89 18.66 10.11 4.19
C GLY A 89 19.54 8.87 4.42
N ASP A 90 20.82 9.11 4.75
CA ASP A 90 21.85 8.06 4.89
C ASP A 90 21.73 7.19 6.15
N GLY A 91 20.68 7.38 6.95
CA GLY A 91 20.44 6.61 8.16
C GLY A 91 20.09 5.14 7.89
N LYS A 92 20.14 4.33 8.96
CA LYS A 92 19.66 2.95 8.88
C LYS A 92 18.14 2.95 8.62
N ARG A 93 17.71 2.19 7.63
CA ARG A 93 16.30 2.06 7.27
C ARG A 93 15.53 1.23 8.29
N ARG A 94 14.27 1.57 8.50
CA ARG A 94 13.31 0.77 9.26
C ARG A 94 12.85 -0.46 8.48
N VAL A 95 12.65 -0.28 7.16
CA VAL A 95 12.16 -1.33 6.27
C VAL A 95 13.31 -2.20 5.78
N SER A 96 13.10 -3.51 5.82
CA SER A 96 14.06 -4.53 5.39
C SER A 96 13.34 -5.77 4.84
N ASN A 97 14.11 -6.69 4.28
CA ASN A 97 13.63 -7.98 3.76
C ASN A 97 12.40 -7.84 2.85
N ILE A 98 12.45 -6.88 1.91
CA ILE A 98 11.37 -6.67 0.94
C ILE A 98 11.40 -7.80 -0.08
N GLN A 99 10.26 -8.45 -0.26
CA GLN A 99 10.06 -9.54 -1.22
C GLN A 99 8.84 -9.22 -2.08
N ILE A 100 8.95 -9.51 -3.36
CA ILE A 100 7.89 -9.31 -4.37
C ILE A 100 7.41 -10.69 -4.84
N LEU A 101 6.09 -10.84 -4.98
CA LEU A 101 5.50 -12.06 -5.54
C LEU A 101 5.79 -12.13 -7.04
N ASP A 102 6.62 -13.09 -7.44
CA ASP A 102 6.80 -13.42 -8.85
C ASP A 102 5.61 -14.24 -9.34
N SER A 103 4.79 -13.65 -10.19
CA SER A 103 3.56 -14.28 -10.69
C SER A 103 3.83 -15.46 -11.65
N GLN A 104 5.06 -15.63 -12.17
CA GLN A 104 5.40 -16.72 -13.07
C GLN A 104 5.68 -18.01 -12.29
N ILE A 105 6.30 -17.88 -11.11
CA ILE A 105 6.66 -19.04 -10.29
C ILE A 105 5.78 -19.15 -9.04
N GLY A 106 4.98 -18.13 -8.70
CA GLY A 106 4.10 -18.12 -7.53
C GLY A 106 4.85 -18.00 -6.20
N GLU A 107 6.10 -17.55 -6.21
CA GLU A 107 6.94 -17.44 -5.01
C GLU A 107 7.34 -15.99 -4.75
N TYR A 108 7.63 -15.68 -3.49
CA TYR A 108 8.17 -14.38 -3.08
C TYR A 108 9.69 -14.38 -3.27
N VAL A 109 10.20 -13.43 -4.06
CA VAL A 109 11.62 -13.23 -4.33
C VAL A 109 12.10 -11.89 -3.79
N PRO A 110 13.36 -11.75 -3.37
CA PRO A 110 13.89 -10.46 -2.94
C PRO A 110 13.70 -9.38 -4.00
N ILE A 111 13.36 -8.17 -3.57
CA ILE A 111 13.26 -7.02 -4.48
C ILE A 111 14.60 -6.73 -5.15
N ASP A 112 14.57 -6.49 -6.46
CA ASP A 112 15.72 -5.95 -7.21
C ASP A 112 15.53 -4.43 -7.33
N LEU A 113 16.45 -3.67 -6.75
CA LEU A 113 16.35 -2.21 -6.66
C LEU A 113 16.46 -1.50 -8.03
N ASP A 114 17.13 -2.14 -8.99
CA ASP A 114 17.34 -1.62 -10.34
C ASP A 114 16.21 -2.01 -11.32
N CYS A 115 15.37 -2.97 -10.95
CA CYS A 115 14.23 -3.37 -11.76
C CYS A 115 13.08 -2.38 -11.68
N ILE A 116 12.29 -2.31 -12.75
CA ILE A 116 11.02 -1.57 -12.80
C ILE A 116 9.87 -2.53 -12.53
N TYR A 117 9.05 -2.17 -11.57
CA TYR A 117 7.84 -2.89 -11.18
C TYR A 117 6.60 -2.13 -11.62
N THR A 118 5.56 -2.85 -12.00
CA THR A 118 4.22 -2.27 -12.16
C THR A 118 3.46 -2.43 -10.85
N ILE A 119 2.95 -1.33 -10.34
CA ILE A 119 2.09 -1.29 -9.16
C ILE A 119 0.68 -0.88 -9.55
N ALA A 120 -0.32 -1.31 -8.80
CA ALA A 120 -1.66 -0.76 -8.82
C ALA A 120 -1.95 -0.07 -7.49
N SER A 121 -2.51 1.12 -7.55
CA SER A 121 -2.95 1.87 -6.37
C SER A 121 -4.09 2.81 -6.74
N ILE A 122 -4.46 3.70 -5.86
CA ILE A 122 -5.52 4.68 -6.06
C ILE A 122 -4.96 6.00 -6.62
N ASN A 123 -5.78 6.70 -7.43
CA ASN A 123 -5.43 8.00 -8.03
C ASN A 123 -4.95 9.01 -6.97
N TYR A 124 -5.58 9.04 -5.80
CA TYR A 124 -5.19 9.90 -4.69
C TYR A 124 -3.69 9.79 -4.33
N LEU A 125 -3.12 8.57 -4.33
CA LEU A 125 -1.71 8.34 -3.98
C LEU A 125 -0.76 8.57 -5.15
N ILE A 126 -1.18 8.23 -6.38
CA ILE A 126 -0.30 8.28 -7.57
C ILE A 126 -0.36 9.65 -8.26
N LEU A 127 -1.58 10.22 -8.42
CA LEU A 127 -1.77 11.44 -9.21
C LEU A 127 -1.84 12.70 -8.35
N ASP A 128 -2.45 12.61 -7.15
CA ASP A 128 -2.81 13.79 -6.36
C ASP A 128 -1.80 14.09 -5.24
N LEU A 129 -0.64 13.40 -5.22
CA LEU A 129 0.38 13.50 -4.16
C LEU A 129 -0.18 13.24 -2.75
N GLY A 130 -1.24 12.44 -2.65
CA GLY A 130 -1.87 12.10 -1.39
C GLY A 130 -0.90 11.47 -0.39
N GLU A 131 -1.20 11.62 0.89
CA GLU A 131 -0.34 11.23 2.00
C GLU A 131 1.10 11.76 1.82
N SER A 132 1.20 13.06 1.54
CA SER A 132 2.47 13.78 1.40
C SER A 132 3.36 13.24 0.27
N GLY A 133 2.76 12.74 -0.80
CA GLY A 133 3.47 12.30 -2.01
C GLY A 133 4.21 10.97 -1.84
N ILE A 134 3.67 10.05 -1.07
CA ILE A 134 4.31 8.75 -0.78
C ILE A 134 4.65 7.94 -2.05
N LEU A 135 3.83 8.04 -3.11
CA LEU A 135 4.07 7.39 -4.41
C LEU A 135 4.42 8.39 -5.53
N ARG A 136 4.88 9.60 -5.20
CA ARG A 136 5.15 10.67 -6.17
C ARG A 136 6.16 10.34 -7.27
N TYR A 137 6.97 9.31 -7.08
CA TYR A 137 7.96 8.87 -8.07
C TYR A 137 7.44 7.75 -8.97
N ALA A 138 6.22 7.26 -8.72
CA ALA A 138 5.58 6.31 -9.61
C ALA A 138 5.14 7.02 -10.90
N GLU A 139 5.45 6.43 -12.05
CA GLU A 139 5.08 6.96 -13.37
C GLU A 139 3.74 6.35 -13.79
N PRO A 140 2.63 7.12 -13.82
CA PRO A 140 1.33 6.59 -14.20
C PRO A 140 1.32 5.97 -15.59
N GLU A 141 0.65 4.81 -15.75
CA GLU A 141 0.45 4.15 -17.04
C GLU A 141 -1.02 4.21 -17.46
N ASP A 142 -1.89 3.52 -16.74
CA ASP A 142 -3.31 3.43 -17.05
C ASP A 142 -4.17 3.88 -15.87
N ILE A 143 -5.23 4.62 -16.17
CA ILE A 143 -6.28 4.99 -15.23
C ILE A 143 -7.50 4.14 -15.57
N TYR A 144 -7.95 3.35 -14.61
CA TYR A 144 -9.14 2.51 -14.77
C TYR A 144 -10.35 3.24 -14.21
N TRP A 145 -11.45 3.23 -14.96
CA TRP A 145 -12.73 3.80 -14.51
C TRP A 145 -13.39 3.00 -13.39
N THR A 146 -12.70 2.00 -12.87
CA THR A 146 -13.12 1.17 -11.74
C THR A 146 -12.61 1.80 -10.46
N THR A 147 -13.49 1.98 -9.50
CA THR A 147 -13.14 2.53 -8.19
C THR A 147 -12.62 1.45 -7.23
N ASP A 148 -12.00 1.89 -6.14
CA ASP A 148 -11.58 1.02 -5.03
C ASP A 148 -12.77 0.22 -4.46
N LEU A 149 -13.94 0.86 -4.31
CA LEU A 149 -15.20 0.20 -3.93
C LEU A 149 -15.61 -0.90 -4.91
N GLU A 150 -15.67 -0.58 -6.20
CA GLU A 150 -16.07 -1.54 -7.24
C GLU A 150 -15.08 -2.70 -7.34
N SER A 151 -13.79 -2.44 -7.14
CA SER A 151 -12.76 -3.48 -7.13
C SER A 151 -12.99 -4.52 -6.03
N ILE A 152 -13.44 -4.10 -4.85
CA ILE A 152 -13.81 -5.02 -3.76
C ILE A 152 -15.06 -5.82 -4.14
N LEU A 153 -16.09 -5.17 -4.69
CA LEU A 153 -17.32 -5.87 -5.12
C LEU A 153 -17.01 -6.91 -6.20
N PHE A 154 -16.18 -6.57 -7.18
CA PHE A 154 -15.74 -7.52 -8.22
C PHE A 154 -14.93 -8.67 -7.62
N TYR A 155 -14.10 -8.40 -6.62
CA TYR A 155 -13.33 -9.45 -5.96
C TYR A 155 -14.21 -10.40 -5.15
N ILE A 156 -15.21 -9.87 -4.43
CA ILE A 156 -16.21 -10.71 -3.73
C ILE A 156 -16.97 -11.59 -4.72
N ASP A 157 -17.40 -11.03 -5.86
CA ASP A 157 -18.07 -11.80 -6.91
C ASP A 157 -17.15 -12.89 -7.51
N PHE A 158 -15.88 -12.55 -7.76
CA PHE A 158 -14.87 -13.51 -8.22
C PHE A 158 -14.67 -14.68 -7.26
N LEU A 159 -14.76 -14.44 -5.94
CA LEU A 159 -14.72 -15.48 -4.91
C LEU A 159 -16.02 -16.30 -4.82
N GLY A 160 -17.01 -16.04 -5.67
CA GLY A 160 -18.32 -16.71 -5.65
C GLY A 160 -19.30 -16.13 -4.62
N GLY A 161 -19.10 -14.88 -4.22
CA GLY A 161 -19.97 -14.16 -3.28
C GLY A 161 -19.70 -14.48 -1.81
N VAL A 162 -18.60 -15.17 -1.49
CA VAL A 162 -18.24 -15.55 -0.12
C VAL A 162 -16.80 -15.19 0.17
N ILE A 163 -16.57 -14.45 1.24
CA ILE A 163 -15.24 -14.22 1.81
C ILE A 163 -15.02 -15.31 2.87
N GLY A 164 -14.05 -16.18 2.64
CA GLY A 164 -13.79 -17.32 3.50
C GLY A 164 -12.91 -17.02 4.70
N VAL A 165 -12.70 -18.04 5.51
CA VAL A 165 -11.89 -17.99 6.74
C VAL A 165 -10.41 -17.60 6.51
N GLU A 166 -9.92 -17.70 5.30
CA GLU A 166 -8.56 -17.27 4.89
C GLU A 166 -8.32 -15.78 5.07
N TYR A 167 -9.38 -14.98 5.26
CA TYR A 167 -9.31 -13.53 5.48
C TYR A 167 -9.56 -13.13 6.95
N GLU A 168 -9.80 -14.08 7.85
CA GLU A 168 -10.01 -13.79 9.28
C GLU A 168 -8.74 -13.28 9.98
N ASP A 169 -7.58 -13.77 9.54
CA ASP A 169 -6.28 -13.43 10.12
C ASP A 169 -5.41 -12.63 9.16
N VAL A 170 -4.48 -11.86 9.73
CA VAL A 170 -3.46 -11.15 8.94
C VAL A 170 -2.52 -12.14 8.27
N GLU A 171 -2.28 -11.97 6.96
CA GLU A 171 -1.44 -12.88 6.17
C GLU A 171 0.07 -12.79 6.48
N GLY A 172 0.49 -11.93 7.41
CA GLY A 172 1.90 -11.74 7.76
C GLY A 172 2.74 -11.09 6.64
N ARG A 173 2.10 -10.33 5.74
CA ARG A 173 2.81 -9.59 4.68
C ARG A 173 3.70 -8.49 5.23
N ILE A 174 3.35 -7.94 6.37
CA ILE A 174 4.08 -6.88 7.06
C ILE A 174 4.41 -7.37 8.46
N VAL A 175 5.70 -7.51 8.76
CA VAL A 175 6.17 -8.00 10.06
C VAL A 175 6.84 -6.86 10.81
N ILE A 176 6.32 -6.55 12.00
CA ILE A 176 6.93 -5.56 12.89
C ILE A 176 7.91 -6.30 13.80
N LEU A 177 9.19 -5.95 13.65
CA LEU A 177 10.25 -6.49 14.50
C LEU A 177 10.31 -5.77 15.85
N PRO A 178 10.71 -6.48 16.94
CA PRO A 178 10.79 -5.91 18.27
C PRO A 178 11.86 -4.83 18.43
#